data_f3560b6e646d8c3b024637eac6961c69
#
_entry.id   f3560b6e646d8c3b024637eac6961c69
#
_cell.length_a   1.000
_cell.length_b   1.000
_cell.length_c   1.000
_cell.angle_alpha   90.00
_cell.angle_beta   90.00
_cell.angle_gamma   90.00
#
_symmetry.space_group_name_H-M   'P 1'
#
loop_
_entity.id
_entity.type
_entity.pdbx_description
1 polymer ?
#
loop_
_entity_poly.entity_id
_entity_poly.type
_entity_poly.pdbx_seq_one_letter_code
_entity_poly.pdbx_strand_id
1 'polypeptide(L)'
;MRSARGYDITQTKGRPLEERPQRDIHTLLEAVLKNQNIRLQIADNLPDKIQAQYIPNQRTIYIRNGMSEITTFHAINRELACAALDQHDGNYARNRVNAQAFCATYILGKRYGVDVSGFDLEKVAGIQEHGQKDPQELRLFLNDVRTAAYGIRGHIERNLREPEQQFVTEDTFTVGESEKKSPDKGKKSKNEPER
;
A
#
# COMPACT_ATOMS: atom_id res chain seq x y z
N MET A 1 14.38 -8.12 36.80
CA MET A 1 13.62 -7.38 35.77
C MET A 1 14.11 -5.94 35.78
N ARG A 2 14.66 -5.43 34.67
CA ARG A 2 15.03 -4.02 34.56
C ARG A 2 13.76 -3.25 34.14
N SER A 3 13.30 -2.36 35.01
CA SER A 3 12.22 -1.41 34.73
C SER A 3 12.70 -0.44 33.65
N ALA A 4 12.10 -0.47 32.48
CA ALA A 4 12.31 0.56 31.47
C ALA A 4 11.58 1.85 31.93
N ARG A 5 12.31 2.96 32.02
CA ARG A 5 11.71 4.27 32.29
C ARG A 5 10.98 4.72 31.00
N GLY A 6 9.65 4.81 31.06
CA GLY A 6 8.87 5.48 30.03
C GLY A 6 9.03 6.99 30.17
N TYR A 7 9.19 7.69 29.07
CA TYR A 7 9.22 9.16 29.03
C TYR A 7 7.94 9.66 28.34
N ASP A 8 7.27 10.63 28.92
CA ASP A 8 6.19 11.38 28.27
C ASP A 8 6.80 12.31 27.21
N ILE A 9 6.07 12.56 26.14
CA ILE A 9 6.47 13.48 25.05
C ILE A 9 6.77 14.89 25.59
N THR A 10 6.12 15.31 26.67
CA THR A 10 6.36 16.58 27.34
C THR A 10 7.72 16.65 28.02
N GLN A 11 8.35 15.50 28.29
CA GLN A 11 9.69 15.37 28.92
C GLN A 11 10.80 15.34 27.86
N THR A 12 10.47 15.37 26.58
CA THR A 12 11.44 15.35 25.49
C THR A 12 11.54 16.74 24.85
N LYS A 13 12.76 17.19 24.57
CA LYS A 13 13.05 18.41 23.80
C LYS A 13 13.09 18.12 22.30
N GLY A 14 12.24 17.22 21.82
CA GLY A 14 12.13 16.86 20.40
C GLY A 14 11.47 17.98 19.59
N ARG A 15 11.76 18.03 18.28
CA ARG A 15 10.96 18.83 17.36
C ARG A 15 9.56 18.24 17.29
N PRO A 16 8.49 19.07 17.28
CA PRO A 16 7.15 18.58 16.97
C PRO A 16 7.21 17.81 15.65
N LEU A 17 6.50 16.69 15.59
CA LEU A 17 6.32 16.00 14.31
C LEU A 17 5.60 16.96 13.38
N GLU A 18 6.19 17.21 12.20
CA GLU A 18 5.50 17.94 11.15
C GLU A 18 4.18 17.23 10.84
N GLU A 19 3.09 17.97 10.88
CA GLU A 19 1.80 17.45 10.45
C GLU A 19 1.95 17.02 8.99
N ARG A 20 1.71 15.74 8.73
CA ARG A 20 1.76 15.24 7.36
C ARG A 20 0.63 15.88 6.58
N PRO A 21 0.89 16.36 5.36
CA PRO A 21 -0.16 16.92 4.54
C PRO A 21 -1.28 15.89 4.39
N GLN A 22 -2.49 16.31 4.71
CA GLN A 22 -3.69 15.51 4.51
C GLN A 22 -3.81 15.23 3.01
N ARG A 23 -3.76 13.95 2.62
CA ARG A 23 -3.91 13.57 1.22
C ARG A 23 -5.38 13.53 0.85
N ASP A 24 -5.65 13.92 -0.37
CA ASP A 24 -6.98 13.78 -0.95
C ASP A 24 -7.44 12.31 -0.94
N ILE A 25 -8.70 12.08 -0.55
CA ILE A 25 -9.26 10.72 -0.43
C ILE A 25 -9.36 10.01 -1.78
N HIS A 26 -9.62 10.76 -2.86
CA HIS A 26 -9.67 10.21 -4.21
C HIS A 26 -8.30 9.65 -4.63
N THR A 27 -7.25 10.44 -4.45
CA THR A 27 -5.85 10.02 -4.70
C THR A 27 -5.46 8.78 -3.86
N LEU A 28 -5.91 8.72 -2.60
CA LEU A 28 -5.67 7.55 -1.75
C LEU A 28 -6.41 6.31 -2.25
N LEU A 29 -7.64 6.45 -2.69
CA LEU A 29 -8.42 5.36 -3.27
C LEU A 29 -7.77 4.84 -4.55
N GLU A 30 -7.38 5.71 -5.46
CA GLU A 30 -6.66 5.31 -6.68
C GLU A 30 -5.40 4.52 -6.33
N ALA A 31 -4.62 5.00 -5.36
CA ALA A 31 -3.41 4.31 -4.91
C ALA A 31 -3.69 2.94 -4.26
N VAL A 32 -4.81 2.80 -3.56
CA VAL A 32 -5.24 1.50 -3.01
C VAL A 32 -5.68 0.54 -4.12
N LEU A 33 -6.39 1.04 -5.12
CA LEU A 33 -6.99 0.21 -6.18
C LEU A 33 -5.97 -0.21 -7.25
N LYS A 34 -4.97 0.63 -7.52
CA LYS A 34 -3.99 0.44 -8.59
C LYS A 34 -3.06 -0.75 -8.30
N ASN A 35 -2.74 -1.54 -9.33
CA ASN A 35 -1.74 -2.63 -9.28
C ASN A 35 -1.98 -3.68 -8.17
N GLN A 36 -3.23 -3.97 -7.82
CA GLN A 36 -3.57 -4.99 -6.84
C GLN A 36 -3.34 -6.40 -7.38
N ASN A 37 -2.76 -7.27 -6.56
CA ASN A 37 -2.61 -8.69 -6.85
C ASN A 37 -3.88 -9.52 -6.51
N ILE A 38 -4.88 -8.87 -5.95
CA ILE A 38 -6.20 -9.42 -5.62
C ILE A 38 -7.21 -8.77 -6.57
N ARG A 39 -8.11 -9.57 -7.12
CA ARG A 39 -9.16 -9.06 -7.99
C ARG A 39 -10.15 -8.21 -7.18
N LEU A 40 -10.43 -7.00 -7.67
CA LEU A 40 -11.45 -6.12 -7.11
C LEU A 40 -12.65 -6.09 -8.07
N GLN A 41 -13.85 -6.28 -7.55
CA GLN A 41 -15.08 -6.34 -8.34
C GLN A 41 -16.20 -5.60 -7.65
N ILE A 42 -16.87 -4.71 -8.37
CA ILE A 42 -18.07 -4.05 -7.88
C ILE A 42 -19.22 -5.04 -7.91
N ALA A 43 -20.02 -5.07 -6.85
CA ALA A 43 -21.20 -5.91 -6.71
C ALA A 43 -22.38 -5.09 -6.19
N ASP A 44 -23.51 -5.21 -6.89
CA ASP A 44 -24.76 -4.52 -6.54
C ASP A 44 -25.60 -5.32 -5.53
N ASN A 45 -25.34 -6.62 -5.41
CA ASN A 45 -26.17 -7.58 -4.66
C ASN A 45 -25.48 -8.16 -3.40
N LEU A 46 -24.57 -7.42 -2.79
CA LEU A 46 -24.04 -7.84 -1.50
C LEU A 46 -25.13 -7.81 -0.43
N PRO A 47 -25.10 -8.75 0.55
CA PRO A 47 -26.04 -8.77 1.66
C PRO A 47 -26.09 -7.43 2.40
N ASP A 48 -27.24 -7.07 2.95
CA ASP A 48 -27.41 -5.83 3.71
C ASP A 48 -26.32 -5.67 4.77
N LYS A 49 -25.83 -4.44 4.94
CA LYS A 49 -24.75 -4.07 5.87
C LYS A 49 -23.34 -4.55 5.49
N ILE A 50 -23.16 -5.38 4.46
CA ILE A 50 -21.84 -5.76 3.96
C ILE A 50 -21.37 -4.73 2.93
N GLN A 51 -20.31 -3.99 3.27
CA GLN A 51 -19.72 -2.96 2.43
C GLN A 51 -18.75 -3.56 1.40
N ALA A 52 -17.96 -4.54 1.82
CA ALA A 52 -17.10 -5.33 0.97
C ALA A 52 -16.88 -6.71 1.57
N GLN A 53 -16.46 -7.68 0.74
CA GLN A 53 -16.22 -9.05 1.18
C GLN A 53 -15.10 -9.70 0.38
N TYR A 54 -14.08 -10.19 1.08
CA TYR A 54 -13.04 -11.04 0.53
C TYR A 54 -13.51 -12.50 0.41
N ILE A 55 -13.32 -13.09 -0.76
CA ILE A 55 -13.62 -14.51 -1.05
C ILE A 55 -12.29 -15.23 -1.33
N PRO A 56 -11.78 -16.07 -0.40
CA PRO A 56 -10.46 -16.69 -0.47
C PRO A 56 -10.24 -17.53 -1.73
N ASN A 57 -11.17 -18.45 -2.01
CA ASN A 57 -11.06 -19.38 -3.15
C ASN A 57 -11.01 -18.69 -4.51
N GLN A 58 -11.53 -17.47 -4.60
CA GLN A 58 -11.52 -16.67 -5.83
C GLN A 58 -10.42 -15.62 -5.83
N ARG A 59 -9.77 -15.38 -4.68
CA ARG A 59 -8.85 -14.26 -4.46
C ARG A 59 -9.45 -12.94 -4.93
N THR A 60 -10.72 -12.73 -4.61
CA THR A 60 -11.52 -11.60 -5.08
C THR A 60 -12.14 -10.87 -3.90
N ILE A 61 -12.11 -9.54 -3.94
CA ILE A 61 -12.84 -8.66 -3.04
C ILE A 61 -14.01 -8.07 -3.82
N TYR A 62 -15.21 -8.36 -3.36
CA TYR A 62 -16.44 -7.75 -3.85
C TYR A 62 -16.69 -6.47 -3.05
N ILE A 63 -17.03 -5.40 -3.75
CA ILE A 63 -17.18 -4.06 -3.18
C ILE A 63 -18.58 -3.56 -3.52
N ARG A 64 -19.34 -3.11 -2.53
CA ARG A 64 -20.67 -2.52 -2.74
C ARG A 64 -20.57 -1.26 -3.58
N ASN A 65 -21.44 -1.13 -4.55
CA ASN A 65 -21.59 0.07 -5.35
C ASN A 65 -22.22 1.24 -4.56
N GLY A 66 -21.91 2.48 -4.93
CA GLY A 66 -22.59 3.68 -4.42
C GLY A 66 -22.20 4.12 -3.00
N MET A 67 -21.12 3.60 -2.42
CA MET A 67 -20.59 4.07 -1.14
C MET A 67 -19.81 5.39 -1.30
N SER A 68 -19.72 6.16 -0.22
CA SER A 68 -18.80 7.32 -0.19
C SER A 68 -17.34 6.87 -0.31
N GLU A 69 -16.44 7.74 -0.77
CA GLU A 69 -15.01 7.42 -0.91
C GLU A 69 -14.37 7.01 0.41
N ILE A 70 -14.72 7.67 1.53
CA ILE A 70 -14.23 7.32 2.87
C ILE A 70 -14.68 5.90 3.24
N THR A 71 -15.96 5.60 3.05
CA THR A 71 -16.50 4.27 3.33
C THR A 71 -15.84 3.21 2.45
N THR A 72 -15.65 3.50 1.17
CA THR A 72 -14.99 2.62 0.20
C THR A 72 -13.53 2.37 0.59
N PHE A 73 -12.81 3.41 0.99
CA PHE A 73 -11.43 3.29 1.47
C PHE A 73 -11.34 2.34 2.67
N HIS A 74 -12.19 2.52 3.67
CA HIS A 74 -12.20 1.65 4.84
C HIS A 74 -12.63 0.22 4.52
N ALA A 75 -13.66 0.05 3.71
CA ALA A 75 -14.16 -1.27 3.32
C ALA A 75 -13.10 -2.08 2.57
N ILE A 76 -12.44 -1.47 1.57
CA ILE A 76 -11.39 -2.14 0.79
C ILE A 76 -10.18 -2.47 1.66
N ASN A 77 -9.68 -1.53 2.46
CA ASN A 77 -8.52 -1.77 3.33
C ASN A 77 -8.79 -2.88 4.36
N ARG A 78 -10.01 -2.99 4.85
CA ARG A 78 -10.41 -4.08 5.75
C ARG A 78 -10.36 -5.44 5.06
N GLU A 79 -10.87 -5.54 3.84
CA GLU A 79 -10.85 -6.80 3.09
C GLU A 79 -9.44 -7.14 2.57
N LEU A 80 -8.62 -6.14 2.23
CA LEU A 80 -7.20 -6.34 1.93
C LEU A 80 -6.42 -6.86 3.16
N ALA A 81 -6.75 -6.36 4.36
CA ALA A 81 -6.16 -6.88 5.59
C ALA A 81 -6.62 -8.31 5.87
N CYS A 82 -7.90 -8.64 5.64
CA CYS A 82 -8.39 -10.03 5.71
C CYS A 82 -7.63 -10.95 4.74
N ALA A 83 -7.42 -10.48 3.52
CA ALA A 83 -6.68 -11.25 2.50
C ALA A 83 -5.19 -11.39 2.83
N ALA A 84 -4.57 -10.38 3.46
CA ALA A 84 -3.18 -10.43 3.90
C ALA A 84 -2.98 -11.42 5.08
N LEU A 85 -4.03 -11.68 5.83
CA LEU A 85 -4.04 -12.61 6.97
C LEU A 85 -4.53 -14.02 6.59
N ASP A 86 -4.94 -14.22 5.34
CA ASP A 86 -5.28 -15.54 4.81
C ASP A 86 -3.99 -16.31 4.50
N GLN A 87 -3.77 -17.42 5.20
CA GLN A 87 -2.60 -18.28 5.01
C GLN A 87 -2.69 -19.17 3.76
N HIS A 88 -3.81 -19.12 3.04
CA HIS A 88 -4.09 -19.90 1.83
C HIS A 88 -4.01 -21.42 2.04
N ASP A 89 -4.19 -21.89 3.27
CA ASP A 89 -4.18 -23.29 3.66
C ASP A 89 -5.57 -23.96 3.63
N GLY A 90 -6.58 -23.23 3.14
CA GLY A 90 -7.98 -23.65 3.11
C GLY A 90 -8.75 -23.47 4.42
N ASN A 91 -8.09 -23.02 5.49
CA ASN A 91 -8.68 -22.86 6.82
C ASN A 91 -9.06 -21.41 7.15
N TYR A 92 -9.17 -20.53 6.14
CA TYR A 92 -9.57 -19.16 6.35
C TYR A 92 -10.95 -19.06 7.04
N ALA A 93 -10.99 -18.33 8.13
CA ALA A 93 -12.23 -17.99 8.82
C ALA A 93 -12.24 -16.50 9.15
N ARG A 94 -13.16 -15.77 8.55
CA ARG A 94 -13.29 -14.32 8.71
C ARG A 94 -13.34 -13.87 10.17
N ASN A 95 -14.06 -14.60 11.02
CA ASN A 95 -14.19 -14.29 12.45
C ASN A 95 -12.84 -14.34 13.19
N ARG A 96 -11.87 -15.12 12.73
CA ARG A 96 -10.55 -15.22 13.36
C ARG A 96 -9.65 -14.01 13.05
N VAL A 97 -9.82 -13.38 11.91
CA VAL A 97 -8.97 -12.27 11.44
C VAL A 97 -9.66 -10.91 11.48
N ASN A 98 -10.95 -10.88 11.78
CA ASN A 98 -11.77 -9.67 11.71
C ASN A 98 -11.27 -8.55 12.64
N ALA A 99 -10.86 -8.89 13.86
CA ALA A 99 -10.35 -7.92 14.83
C ALA A 99 -9.04 -7.30 14.36
N GLN A 100 -8.10 -8.13 13.86
CA GLN A 100 -6.82 -7.67 13.32
C GLN A 100 -7.03 -6.78 12.09
N ALA A 101 -7.91 -7.21 11.17
CA ALA A 101 -8.22 -6.44 9.97
C ALA A 101 -8.85 -5.08 10.29
N PHE A 102 -9.73 -5.03 11.30
CA PHE A 102 -10.32 -3.80 11.78
C PHE A 102 -9.26 -2.84 12.36
N CYS A 103 -8.38 -3.34 13.23
CA CYS A 103 -7.27 -2.56 13.79
C CYS A 103 -6.31 -2.06 12.71
N ALA A 104 -5.97 -2.90 11.71
CA ALA A 104 -5.12 -2.51 10.59
C ALA A 104 -5.74 -1.36 9.78
N THR A 105 -7.06 -1.45 9.51
CA THR A 105 -7.81 -0.40 8.80
C THR A 105 -7.83 0.92 9.59
N TYR A 106 -8.05 0.86 10.90
CA TYR A 106 -8.00 2.03 11.78
C TYR A 106 -6.62 2.72 11.71
N ILE A 107 -5.54 1.94 11.78
CA ILE A 107 -4.17 2.46 11.67
C ILE A 107 -3.93 3.16 10.34
N LEU A 108 -4.41 2.57 9.23
CA LEU A 108 -4.30 3.17 7.90
C LEU A 108 -5.10 4.47 7.80
N GLY A 109 -6.34 4.50 8.32
CA GLY A 109 -7.15 5.71 8.38
C GLY A 109 -6.44 6.83 9.12
N LYS A 110 -5.95 6.56 10.35
CA LYS A 110 -5.17 7.52 11.14
C LYS A 110 -3.91 8.00 10.44
N ARG A 111 -3.21 7.09 9.76
CA ARG A 111 -1.97 7.42 9.06
C ARG A 111 -2.18 8.41 7.91
N TYR A 112 -3.26 8.28 7.17
CA TYR A 112 -3.55 9.07 5.99
C TYR A 112 -4.51 10.24 6.26
N GLY A 113 -4.91 10.44 7.51
CA GLY A 113 -5.84 11.51 7.88
C GLY A 113 -7.28 11.27 7.40
N VAL A 114 -7.63 10.01 7.09
CA VAL A 114 -9.02 9.63 6.75
C VAL A 114 -9.83 9.54 8.04
N ASP A 115 -11.06 10.05 8.03
CA ASP A 115 -11.94 10.03 9.20
C ASP A 115 -12.16 8.60 9.71
N VAL A 116 -11.89 8.42 10.99
CA VAL A 116 -12.06 7.14 11.72
C VAL A 116 -13.03 7.26 12.91
N SER A 117 -13.83 8.33 12.96
CA SER A 117 -14.78 8.57 14.05
C SER A 117 -15.82 7.44 14.21
N GLY A 118 -16.13 6.73 13.12
CA GLY A 118 -17.01 5.57 13.13
C GLY A 118 -16.38 4.27 13.65
N PHE A 119 -15.06 4.28 13.99
CA PHE A 119 -14.40 3.08 14.50
C PHE A 119 -14.53 2.97 16.02
N ASP A 120 -15.31 2.01 16.45
CA ASP A 120 -15.47 1.66 17.87
C ASP A 120 -14.64 0.41 18.18
N LEU A 121 -13.41 0.63 18.68
CA LEU A 121 -12.48 -0.45 19.01
C LEU A 121 -12.99 -1.30 20.18
N GLU A 122 -13.81 -0.73 21.06
CA GLU A 122 -14.36 -1.46 22.23
C GLU A 122 -15.41 -2.48 21.84
N LYS A 123 -16.13 -2.23 20.73
CA LYS A 123 -17.15 -3.15 20.21
C LYS A 123 -16.61 -4.25 19.32
N VAL A 124 -15.33 -4.24 19.00
CA VAL A 124 -14.74 -5.29 18.15
C VAL A 124 -14.52 -6.54 18.99
N ALA A 125 -15.31 -7.56 18.71
CA ALA A 125 -15.18 -8.85 19.36
C ALA A 125 -13.74 -9.38 19.26
N GLY A 126 -13.19 -9.82 20.38
CA GLY A 126 -11.85 -10.38 20.47
C GLY A 126 -10.75 -9.41 20.90
N ILE A 127 -10.89 -8.08 20.74
CA ILE A 127 -9.83 -7.14 21.19
C ILE A 127 -9.66 -7.18 22.70
N GLN A 128 -10.76 -7.11 23.45
CA GLN A 128 -10.72 -7.15 24.92
C GLN A 128 -10.27 -8.52 25.44
N GLU A 129 -10.66 -9.59 24.77
CA GLU A 129 -10.28 -10.95 25.14
C GLU A 129 -8.78 -11.20 24.96
N HIS A 130 -8.16 -10.68 23.92
CA HIS A 130 -6.72 -10.81 23.68
C HIS A 130 -5.88 -10.04 24.71
N GLY A 131 -6.36 -8.91 25.21
CA GLY A 131 -5.67 -8.13 26.22
C GLY A 131 -5.60 -8.76 27.62
N GLN A 132 -6.48 -9.74 27.89
CA GLN A 132 -6.63 -10.33 29.22
C GLN A 132 -6.00 -11.73 29.37
N LYS A 133 -5.72 -12.44 28.27
CA LYS A 133 -5.43 -13.88 28.33
C LYS A 133 -3.94 -14.23 28.39
N ASP A 134 -3.13 -13.78 27.47
CA ASP A 134 -1.69 -14.12 27.43
C ASP A 134 -0.90 -13.03 26.70
N PRO A 135 0.23 -12.57 27.30
CA PRO A 135 1.12 -11.63 26.61
C PRO A 135 1.66 -12.14 25.27
N GLN A 136 1.77 -13.45 25.06
CA GLN A 136 2.21 -14.01 23.79
C GLN A 136 1.11 -13.93 22.73
N GLU A 137 -0.14 -14.26 23.07
CA GLU A 137 -1.28 -14.10 22.16
C GLU A 137 -1.46 -12.65 21.74
N LEU A 138 -1.32 -11.71 22.66
CA LEU A 138 -1.38 -10.28 22.35
C LEU A 138 -0.25 -9.87 21.38
N ARG A 139 0.96 -10.41 21.54
CA ARG A 139 2.07 -10.15 20.60
C ARG A 139 1.78 -10.68 19.22
N LEU A 140 1.24 -11.87 19.09
CA LEU A 140 0.85 -12.45 17.80
C LEU A 140 -0.24 -11.61 17.15
N PHE A 141 -1.29 -11.26 17.89
CA PHE A 141 -2.35 -10.38 17.42
C PHE A 141 -1.80 -9.05 16.89
N LEU A 142 -0.96 -8.37 17.66
CA LEU A 142 -0.38 -7.08 17.26
C LEU A 142 0.60 -7.22 16.09
N ASN A 143 1.30 -8.36 15.98
CA ASN A 143 2.16 -8.63 14.84
C ASN A 143 1.36 -8.81 13.55
N ASP A 144 0.22 -9.50 13.61
CA ASP A 144 -0.69 -9.68 12.49
C ASP A 144 -1.25 -8.33 12.03
N VAL A 145 -1.74 -7.51 12.98
CA VAL A 145 -2.20 -6.13 12.71
C VAL A 145 -1.11 -5.32 12.01
N ARG A 146 0.10 -5.37 12.56
CA ARG A 146 1.26 -4.66 12.00
C ARG A 146 1.56 -5.14 10.58
N THR A 147 1.65 -6.44 10.38
CA THR A 147 2.00 -7.04 9.09
C THR A 147 0.99 -6.64 8.01
N ALA A 148 -0.30 -6.77 8.29
CA ALA A 148 -1.35 -6.37 7.37
C ALA A 148 -1.31 -4.86 7.06
N ALA A 149 -1.24 -4.01 8.09
CA ALA A 149 -1.20 -2.55 7.91
C ALA A 149 0.04 -2.09 7.14
N TYR A 150 1.22 -2.67 7.41
CA TYR A 150 2.47 -2.30 6.71
C TYR A 150 2.50 -2.77 5.27
N GLY A 151 1.96 -3.96 4.97
CA GLY A 151 1.84 -4.47 3.61
C GLY A 151 0.98 -3.56 2.74
N ILE A 152 -0.23 -3.21 3.22
CA ILE A 152 -1.16 -2.31 2.53
C ILE A 152 -0.57 -0.91 2.39
N ARG A 153 0.01 -0.36 3.48
CA ARG A 153 0.71 0.93 3.44
C ARG A 153 1.80 0.94 2.37
N GLY A 154 2.65 -0.08 2.33
CA GLY A 154 3.74 -0.19 1.36
C GLY A 154 3.22 -0.19 -0.08
N HIS A 155 2.08 -0.83 -0.33
CA HIS A 155 1.39 -0.81 -1.62
C HIS A 155 0.89 0.61 -1.98
N ILE A 156 0.16 1.26 -1.07
CA ILE A 156 -0.33 2.64 -1.26
C ILE A 156 0.85 3.59 -1.53
N GLU A 157 1.90 3.55 -0.72
CA GLU A 157 3.03 4.48 -0.85
C GLU A 157 3.82 4.26 -2.16
N ARG A 158 3.91 3.03 -2.68
CA ARG A 158 4.50 2.79 -4.01
C ARG A 158 3.67 3.45 -5.11
N ASN A 159 2.36 3.24 -5.10
CA ASN A 159 1.47 3.78 -6.12
C ASN A 159 1.33 5.31 -6.09
N LEU A 160 1.56 5.92 -4.93
CA LEU A 160 1.62 7.38 -4.78
C LEU A 160 2.92 8.00 -5.31
N ARG A 161 3.99 7.22 -5.48
CA ARG A 161 5.30 7.70 -5.98
C ARG A 161 5.49 7.55 -7.48
N GLU A 162 4.71 6.72 -8.15
CA GLU A 162 4.87 6.41 -9.58
C GLU A 162 4.73 7.58 -10.58
N PRO A 163 4.05 8.72 -10.30
CA PRO A 163 3.99 9.82 -11.26
C PRO A 163 5.31 10.56 -11.49
N GLU A 164 6.27 10.51 -10.56
CA GLU A 164 7.52 11.28 -10.67
C GLU A 164 8.62 10.60 -11.49
N GLN A 165 8.48 9.32 -11.84
CA GLN A 165 9.53 8.61 -12.60
C GLN A 165 9.29 8.47 -14.11
N GLN A 166 8.16 8.95 -14.64
CA GLN A 166 7.86 8.85 -16.08
C GLN A 166 8.26 10.09 -16.92
N PHE A 167 8.86 11.13 -16.33
CA PHE A 167 9.20 12.36 -17.07
C PHE A 167 10.69 12.59 -17.32
N VAL A 168 11.56 11.59 -17.17
CA VAL A 168 13.01 11.79 -17.38
C VAL A 168 13.61 10.79 -18.38
N THR A 169 12.90 10.41 -19.44
CA THR A 169 13.55 9.71 -20.56
C THR A 169 12.93 10.05 -21.92
N GLU A 170 12.65 11.30 -22.18
CA GLU A 170 12.51 11.79 -23.55
C GLU A 170 13.08 13.22 -23.57
N ASP A 171 14.37 13.34 -23.67
CA ASP A 171 15.01 14.41 -24.44
C ASP A 171 16.52 14.18 -24.48
N THR A 172 16.99 14.30 -25.65
CA THR A 172 18.35 14.46 -26.14
C THR A 172 18.97 13.23 -26.81
N PHE A 173 18.37 12.87 -27.94
CA PHE A 173 19.20 12.42 -29.05
C PHE A 173 19.13 13.48 -30.16
N THR A 174 19.81 14.61 -29.99
CA THR A 174 20.11 15.51 -31.09
C THR A 174 21.25 14.88 -31.88
N VAL A 175 20.91 14.39 -33.04
CA VAL A 175 21.86 14.04 -34.13
C VAL A 175 22.57 15.31 -34.55
N GLY A 176 23.84 15.43 -34.19
CA GLY A 176 24.72 16.44 -34.74
C GLY A 176 24.98 16.15 -36.20
N GLU A 177 24.49 17.01 -37.07
CA GLU A 177 24.90 17.10 -38.47
C GLU A 177 26.38 17.41 -38.52
N SER A 178 27.18 16.46 -39.02
CA SER A 178 28.56 16.69 -39.42
C SER A 178 28.59 17.14 -40.86
N GLU A 179 29.00 18.37 -41.06
CA GLU A 179 29.28 19.00 -42.32
C GLU A 179 30.26 18.18 -43.18
N LYS A 180 29.89 18.06 -44.46
CA LYS A 180 30.71 17.62 -45.58
C LYS A 180 31.85 18.60 -45.80
N LYS A 181 33.09 18.15 -45.85
CA LYS A 181 34.18 18.74 -46.64
C LYS A 181 34.91 17.64 -47.43
N SER A 182 34.74 17.62 -48.73
CA SER A 182 35.62 17.08 -49.75
C SER A 182 36.37 18.23 -50.36
N PRO A 183 37.31 18.03 -51.26
CA PRO A 183 38.38 17.07 -51.42
C PRO A 183 39.76 17.78 -51.70
N ASP A 184 40.86 17.11 -51.68
CA ASP A 184 41.86 17.39 -52.69
C ASP A 184 42.87 16.23 -52.96
N LYS A 185 43.36 16.24 -54.18
CA LYS A 185 44.08 15.25 -54.94
C LYS A 185 45.53 15.13 -54.50
N GLY A 186 46.15 13.98 -54.75
CA GLY A 186 47.60 13.84 -54.81
C GLY A 186 48.10 12.41 -54.90
N LYS A 187 48.11 11.87 -56.09
CA LYS A 187 49.15 11.24 -56.94
C LYS A 187 50.19 10.32 -56.27
N LYS A 188 50.25 9.11 -56.93
CA LYS A 188 51.46 8.31 -57.33
C LYS A 188 52.16 7.55 -56.18
N SER A 189 52.59 6.30 -56.29
CA SER A 189 53.14 5.53 -57.41
C SER A 189 53.53 4.13 -56.90
N LYS A 190 53.28 3.10 -57.76
CA LYS A 190 54.11 1.92 -58.04
C LYS A 190 54.79 1.15 -56.86
N ASN A 191 54.53 -0.11 -56.68
CA ASN A 191 55.24 -1.24 -57.32
C ASN A 191 54.78 -2.56 -56.70
N GLU A 192 54.34 -3.44 -57.55
CA GLU A 192 54.50 -4.90 -57.45
C GLU A 192 55.97 -5.24 -57.58
N PRO A 193 56.51 -6.47 -57.43
CA PRO A 193 55.83 -7.76 -57.39
C PRO A 193 56.47 -8.83 -56.44
N GLU A 194 55.81 -10.00 -56.45
CA GLU A 194 56.36 -11.37 -56.34
C GLU A 194 56.96 -11.87 -55.03
N ARG A 195 56.40 -12.83 -54.43
CA ARG A 195 56.51 -14.30 -54.60
C ARG A 195 55.50 -15.00 -53.65
#